data_6c0b43a043ede224a589d83689c74dc5
#
_entry.id   6c0b43a043ede224a589d83689c74dc5
#
_cell.length_a   1.000
_cell.length_b   1.000
_cell.length_c   1.000
_cell.angle_alpha   90.00
_cell.angle_beta   90.00
_cell.angle_gamma   90.00
#
_symmetry.space_group_name_H-M   'P 1'
#
loop_
_entity.id
_entity.type
_entity.pdbx_description
1 polymer ?
#
loop_
_entity_poly.entity_id
_entity_poly.type
_entity_poly.pdbx_seq_one_letter_code
_entity_poly.pdbx_strand_id
1 'polypeptide(L)'
;VRPADRHNRGMETPALLDTLLRTPGPSGYERDAARVWREAAGFAEITTDGLGGSIATIGDDEGAPLVAVVGHIDEIGLVVTHIDEKGFLYFEPIGGWDPQILVGQRVTVTGNEGSVPGVAGRKPIHLLDPEQRKKVVKLKEMHIDIGADDREASQALVSVGDPVVIDAEPMAVASGRLVSRSMDNRLGSYVALEALRRCHEDSKMKARFAAVAAVQEEIGLFGSRTAAFTVRPDLAVAIDVTHATDAPGVDEKEVGSHPFGSGPVIGRGSTLSPKVYELLRDTAEAAGISYSVGASGNATHTDADSLQISRTGIPTGLVSIPLRYMHSPVEMVDLADVEATVELIRAFVNGLEPGVDLSR
;
A
#
# COMPACT_ATOMS: atom_id res chain seq x y z
N VAL A 1 -15.45 31.79 -23.40
CA VAL A 1 -16.07 30.57 -22.91
C VAL A 1 -15.26 29.44 -23.49
N ARG A 2 -14.41 28.76 -22.67
CA ARG A 2 -13.70 27.53 -23.06
C ARG A 2 -14.73 26.41 -23.12
N PRO A 3 -14.69 25.47 -24.09
CA PRO A 3 -15.55 24.31 -24.06
C PRO A 3 -15.13 23.43 -22.89
N ALA A 4 -16.02 23.27 -21.92
CA ALA A 4 -15.83 22.40 -20.79
C ALA A 4 -15.88 20.93 -21.22
N ASP A 5 -14.90 20.18 -20.76
CA ASP A 5 -14.91 18.77 -20.31
C ASP A 5 -15.76 17.75 -21.10
N ARG A 6 -15.26 17.32 -22.25
CA ARG A 6 -15.68 16.04 -22.84
C ARG A 6 -14.68 14.88 -22.63
N HIS A 7 -13.57 15.09 -21.90
CA HIS A 7 -12.48 14.12 -21.79
C HIS A 7 -12.32 13.49 -20.40
N ASN A 8 -13.16 13.82 -19.43
CA ASN A 8 -13.04 13.26 -18.09
C ASN A 8 -14.37 12.56 -17.67
N ARG A 9 -14.75 11.49 -18.36
CA ARG A 9 -15.63 10.47 -17.81
C ARG A 9 -14.77 9.29 -17.34
N GLY A 10 -13.79 9.57 -16.48
CA GLY A 10 -13.08 8.56 -15.73
C GLY A 10 -13.92 8.12 -14.54
N MET A 11 -13.62 6.93 -14.02
CA MET A 11 -14.17 6.43 -12.75
C MET A 11 -13.83 7.45 -11.65
N GLU A 12 -14.82 7.79 -10.81
CA GLU A 12 -14.58 8.64 -9.63
C GLU A 12 -13.75 7.87 -8.60
N THR A 13 -12.83 8.56 -7.94
CA THR A 13 -12.06 7.95 -6.85
C THR A 13 -13.01 7.55 -5.73
N PRO A 14 -13.02 6.27 -5.29
CA PRO A 14 -13.84 5.86 -4.16
C PRO A 14 -13.53 6.66 -2.90
N ALA A 15 -14.56 7.09 -2.18
CA ALA A 15 -14.41 7.99 -1.03
C ALA A 15 -13.49 7.43 0.08
N LEU A 16 -13.58 6.13 0.35
CA LEU A 16 -12.68 5.48 1.31
C LEU A 16 -11.23 5.52 0.83
N LEU A 17 -10.98 5.21 -0.44
CA LEU A 17 -9.63 5.26 -1.00
C LEU A 17 -9.05 6.68 -0.93
N ASP A 18 -9.83 7.70 -1.33
CA ASP A 18 -9.40 9.11 -1.22
C ASP A 18 -9.04 9.48 0.22
N THR A 19 -9.85 9.07 1.19
CA THR A 19 -9.58 9.34 2.61
C THR A 19 -8.32 8.62 3.10
N LEU A 20 -8.12 7.36 2.72
CA LEU A 20 -6.92 6.61 3.08
C LEU A 20 -5.67 7.26 2.49
N LEU A 21 -5.68 7.66 1.22
CA LEU A 21 -4.53 8.29 0.55
C LEU A 21 -4.16 9.65 1.16
N ARG A 22 -5.12 10.38 1.73
CA ARG A 22 -4.88 11.66 2.43
C ARG A 22 -4.36 11.48 3.84
N THR A 23 -4.66 10.36 4.50
CA THR A 23 -4.34 10.15 5.91
C THR A 23 -2.87 9.71 6.06
N PRO A 24 -1.99 10.46 6.75
CA PRO A 24 -0.63 10.04 7.03
C PRO A 24 -0.58 8.75 7.85
N GLY A 25 0.41 7.91 7.58
CA GLY A 25 0.63 6.67 8.33
C GLY A 25 1.91 5.96 7.90
N PRO A 26 3.11 6.55 8.09
CA PRO A 26 4.35 5.83 7.87
C PRO A 26 4.45 4.60 8.77
N SER A 27 5.24 3.60 8.36
CA SER A 27 5.41 2.36 9.14
C SER A 27 5.76 2.65 10.61
N GLY A 28 4.99 2.05 11.50
CA GLY A 28 5.06 2.29 12.96
C GLY A 28 4.19 3.45 13.46
N TYR A 29 3.56 4.22 12.56
CA TYR A 29 2.73 5.40 12.88
C TYR A 29 1.35 5.33 12.17
N GLU A 30 0.82 4.16 11.91
CA GLU A 30 -0.37 3.91 11.09
C GLU A 30 -1.70 4.17 11.81
N ARG A 31 -1.67 4.59 13.06
CA ARG A 31 -2.84 4.70 13.95
C ARG A 31 -4.05 5.36 13.29
N ASP A 32 -3.85 6.50 12.61
CA ASP A 32 -4.96 7.27 12.04
C ASP A 32 -5.49 6.62 10.75
N ALA A 33 -4.61 6.10 9.90
CA ALA A 33 -5.00 5.34 8.72
C ALA A 33 -5.76 4.06 9.09
N ALA A 34 -5.25 3.31 10.08
CA ALA A 34 -5.92 2.13 10.62
C ALA A 34 -7.28 2.47 11.25
N ARG A 35 -7.43 3.63 11.89
CA ARG A 35 -8.73 4.10 12.41
C ARG A 35 -9.72 4.35 11.28
N VAL A 36 -9.32 5.07 10.22
CA VAL A 36 -10.16 5.31 9.03
C VAL A 36 -10.65 3.99 8.45
N TRP A 37 -9.74 3.02 8.29
CA TRP A 37 -10.06 1.70 7.75
C TRP A 37 -11.06 0.95 8.64
N ARG A 38 -10.85 0.93 9.97
CA ARG A 38 -11.78 0.28 10.92
C ARG A 38 -13.15 0.95 10.95
N GLU A 39 -13.22 2.27 10.88
CA GLU A 39 -14.50 2.99 10.82
C GLU A 39 -15.31 2.58 9.57
N ALA A 40 -14.64 2.40 8.43
CA ALA A 40 -15.28 1.91 7.21
C ALA A 40 -15.69 0.43 7.27
N ALA A 41 -15.02 -0.36 8.11
CA ALA A 41 -15.29 -1.78 8.33
C ALA A 41 -16.43 -2.06 9.32
N GLY A 42 -17.18 -1.06 9.80
CA GLY A 42 -18.17 -1.16 10.87
C GLY A 42 -19.34 -2.13 10.63
N PHE A 43 -19.45 -2.73 9.46
CA PHE A 43 -20.40 -3.79 9.12
C PHE A 43 -19.91 -5.21 9.47
N ALA A 44 -18.63 -5.38 9.84
CA ALA A 44 -17.96 -6.64 10.13
C ALA A 44 -17.52 -6.73 11.59
N GLU A 45 -17.13 -7.91 12.04
CA GLU A 45 -16.45 -8.09 13.32
C GLU A 45 -15.02 -7.56 13.21
N ILE A 46 -14.65 -6.60 14.06
CA ILE A 46 -13.34 -5.93 14.00
C ILE A 46 -12.49 -6.35 15.19
N THR A 47 -11.27 -6.80 14.90
CA THR A 47 -10.22 -7.07 15.89
C THR A 47 -8.92 -6.34 15.51
N THR A 48 -8.01 -6.21 16.47
CA THR A 48 -6.68 -5.64 16.25
C THR A 48 -5.63 -6.57 16.84
N ASP A 49 -4.46 -6.61 16.22
CA ASP A 49 -3.31 -7.33 16.78
C ASP A 49 -2.43 -6.44 17.66
N GLY A 50 -1.38 -7.04 18.24
CA GLY A 50 -0.47 -6.34 19.15
C GLY A 50 0.40 -5.24 18.51
N LEU A 51 0.54 -5.22 17.18
CA LEU A 51 1.26 -4.18 16.42
C LEU A 51 0.33 -3.06 15.94
N GLY A 52 -1.00 -3.22 16.07
CA GLY A 52 -1.99 -2.25 15.60
C GLY A 52 -2.60 -2.58 14.25
N GLY A 53 -2.27 -3.72 13.65
CA GLY A 53 -2.92 -4.25 12.45
C GLY A 53 -4.41 -4.40 12.67
N SER A 54 -5.21 -4.12 11.64
CA SER A 54 -6.68 -4.15 11.71
C SER A 54 -7.21 -5.33 10.91
N ILE A 55 -8.15 -6.06 11.50
CA ILE A 55 -8.75 -7.27 10.93
C ILE A 55 -10.27 -7.09 11.00
N ALA A 56 -10.94 -7.26 9.85
CA ALA A 56 -12.39 -7.27 9.75
C ALA A 56 -12.84 -8.62 9.20
N THR A 57 -13.74 -9.31 9.93
CA THR A 57 -14.16 -10.68 9.58
C THR A 57 -15.67 -10.76 9.37
N ILE A 58 -16.08 -11.52 8.36
CA ILE A 58 -17.47 -11.90 8.10
C ILE A 58 -17.58 -13.43 7.94
N GLY A 59 -18.77 -13.97 8.16
CA GLY A 59 -19.06 -15.40 8.11
C GLY A 59 -18.89 -16.05 9.49
N ASP A 60 -19.87 -16.85 9.90
CA ASP A 60 -20.02 -17.45 11.21
C ASP A 60 -19.94 -19.00 11.22
N ASP A 61 -19.89 -19.63 10.05
CA ASP A 61 -19.74 -21.09 9.94
C ASP A 61 -18.28 -21.50 10.23
N GLU A 62 -18.02 -21.99 11.43
CA GLU A 62 -16.70 -22.49 11.83
C GLU A 62 -16.19 -23.69 11.01
N GLY A 63 -17.09 -24.41 10.31
CA GLY A 63 -16.73 -25.49 9.41
C GLY A 63 -16.31 -25.03 8.00
N ALA A 64 -16.53 -23.76 7.67
CA ALA A 64 -16.16 -23.18 6.40
C ALA A 64 -14.69 -22.74 6.38
N PRO A 65 -14.00 -22.81 5.20
CA PRO A 65 -12.62 -22.34 5.08
C PRO A 65 -12.52 -20.84 5.38
N LEU A 66 -11.52 -20.44 6.15
CA LEU A 66 -11.22 -19.04 6.44
C LEU A 66 -10.16 -18.51 5.49
N VAL A 67 -10.53 -17.51 4.70
CA VAL A 67 -9.65 -16.79 3.79
C VAL A 67 -9.18 -15.50 4.44
N ALA A 68 -7.88 -15.23 4.45
CA ALA A 68 -7.35 -13.91 4.76
C ALA A 68 -6.94 -13.19 3.47
N VAL A 69 -7.43 -11.98 3.26
CA VAL A 69 -6.93 -11.07 2.20
C VAL A 69 -6.25 -9.90 2.88
N VAL A 70 -4.98 -9.73 2.57
CA VAL A 70 -4.06 -8.85 3.30
C VAL A 70 -3.50 -7.80 2.36
N GLY A 71 -3.64 -6.53 2.70
CA GLY A 71 -2.90 -5.43 2.10
C GLY A 71 -2.34 -4.56 3.21
N HIS A 72 -1.15 -3.99 3.03
CA HIS A 72 -0.59 -3.14 4.08
C HIS A 72 -1.16 -1.72 4.03
N ILE A 73 -1.24 -1.11 5.20
CA ILE A 73 -1.84 0.22 5.39
C ILE A 73 -0.78 1.28 5.67
N ASP A 74 0.43 0.87 5.99
CA ASP A 74 1.56 1.77 6.12
C ASP A 74 2.03 2.29 4.77
N GLU A 75 2.87 3.29 4.83
CA GLU A 75 3.53 3.92 3.69
C GLU A 75 4.98 4.24 4.07
N ILE A 76 5.83 4.49 3.07
CA ILE A 76 7.17 5.03 3.31
C ILE A 76 7.09 6.45 3.86
N GLY A 77 8.06 6.84 4.67
CA GLY A 77 8.11 8.17 5.30
C GLY A 77 9.50 8.51 5.81
N LEU A 78 9.55 9.46 6.73
CA LEU A 78 10.77 9.86 7.41
C LEU A 78 10.49 9.95 8.90
N VAL A 79 11.52 9.87 9.73
CA VAL A 79 11.44 10.11 11.17
C VAL A 79 12.47 11.16 11.58
N VAL A 80 12.06 12.15 12.38
CA VAL A 80 12.95 13.18 12.90
C VAL A 80 13.94 12.56 13.88
N THR A 81 15.24 12.74 13.62
CA THR A 81 16.30 12.18 14.48
C THR A 81 17.08 13.24 15.26
N HIS A 82 17.07 14.46 14.79
CA HIS A 82 17.79 15.58 15.44
C HIS A 82 17.19 16.94 15.07
N ILE A 83 17.27 17.88 15.99
CA ILE A 83 16.91 19.30 15.79
C ILE A 83 18.16 20.13 16.14
N ASP A 84 18.66 20.90 15.16
CA ASP A 84 19.87 21.69 15.38
C ASP A 84 19.58 23.04 16.06
N GLU A 85 20.63 23.81 16.42
CA GLU A 85 20.52 25.08 17.10
C GLU A 85 19.77 26.19 16.31
N LYS A 86 19.64 25.97 14.99
CA LYS A 86 18.94 26.88 14.06
C LYS A 86 17.52 26.46 13.77
N GLY A 87 17.04 25.38 14.41
CA GLY A 87 15.69 24.88 14.24
C GLY A 87 15.48 23.93 13.04
N PHE A 88 16.52 23.56 12.28
CA PHE A 88 16.39 22.60 11.22
C PHE A 88 16.28 21.16 11.76
N LEU A 89 15.42 20.36 11.12
CA LEU A 89 15.20 18.96 11.48
C LEU A 89 16.05 18.05 10.57
N TYR A 90 16.76 17.11 11.17
CA TYR A 90 17.43 16.02 10.48
C TYR A 90 16.63 14.74 10.67
N PHE A 91 16.71 13.81 9.72
CA PHE A 91 15.82 12.67 9.66
C PHE A 91 16.51 11.41 9.15
N GLU A 92 15.90 10.27 9.42
CA GLU A 92 16.18 8.99 8.77
C GLU A 92 14.96 8.52 7.97
N PRO A 93 15.18 7.67 6.94
CA PRO A 93 14.07 7.11 6.16
C PRO A 93 13.32 6.04 6.95
N ILE A 94 12.01 5.98 6.73
CA ILE A 94 11.15 4.84 7.03
C ILE A 94 10.82 4.20 5.68
N GLY A 95 11.21 2.92 5.48
CA GLY A 95 11.08 2.24 4.19
C GLY A 95 12.12 2.67 3.15
N GLY A 96 11.91 2.28 1.90
CA GLY A 96 12.87 2.47 0.81
C GLY A 96 12.69 3.78 0.06
N TRP A 97 13.71 4.65 0.03
CA TRP A 97 13.66 5.94 -0.64
C TRP A 97 14.74 6.12 -1.71
N ASP A 98 14.35 6.70 -2.86
CA ASP A 98 15.30 7.41 -3.71
C ASP A 98 15.53 8.83 -3.14
N PRO A 99 16.74 9.15 -2.66
CA PRO A 99 17.02 10.47 -2.08
C PRO A 99 16.76 11.64 -3.03
N GLN A 100 16.81 11.42 -4.34
CA GLN A 100 16.61 12.46 -5.34
C GLN A 100 15.18 13.00 -5.35
N ILE A 101 14.21 12.16 -4.99
CA ILE A 101 12.78 12.51 -4.96
C ILE A 101 12.49 13.51 -3.83
N LEU A 102 13.21 13.43 -2.70
CA LEU A 102 12.91 14.24 -1.51
C LEU A 102 13.30 15.72 -1.67
N VAL A 103 14.28 16.04 -2.50
CA VAL A 103 14.80 17.41 -2.64
C VAL A 103 13.72 18.34 -3.17
N GLY A 104 13.36 19.37 -2.38
CA GLY A 104 12.41 20.39 -2.78
C GLY A 104 10.94 20.00 -2.56
N GLN A 105 10.68 18.86 -1.91
CA GLN A 105 9.31 18.44 -1.55
C GLN A 105 8.79 19.26 -0.38
N ARG A 106 7.49 19.51 -0.38
CA ARG A 106 6.75 19.92 0.81
C ARG A 106 6.52 18.67 1.66
N VAL A 107 6.58 18.83 2.96
CA VAL A 107 6.39 17.74 3.92
C VAL A 107 5.44 18.16 5.03
N THR A 108 4.83 17.16 5.65
CA THR A 108 4.05 17.34 6.88
C THR A 108 4.68 16.51 7.98
N VAL A 109 5.08 17.13 9.06
CA VAL A 109 5.52 16.47 10.31
C VAL A 109 4.30 16.30 11.20
N THR A 110 4.08 15.10 11.73
CA THR A 110 3.06 14.87 12.78
C THR A 110 3.67 15.28 14.11
N GLY A 111 3.47 16.53 14.50
CA GLY A 111 4.08 17.14 15.69
C GLY A 111 3.21 17.05 16.93
N ASN A 112 3.64 17.79 17.97
CA ASN A 112 3.10 17.72 19.34
C ASN A 112 1.59 18.04 19.42
N GLU A 113 1.10 19.00 18.64
CA GLU A 113 -0.29 19.46 18.65
C GLU A 113 -1.02 19.28 17.32
N GLY A 114 -0.43 18.50 16.39
CA GLY A 114 -1.00 18.23 15.08
C GLY A 114 0.01 18.34 13.94
N SER A 115 -0.48 18.59 12.73
CA SER A 115 0.35 18.66 11.54
C SER A 115 1.14 19.95 11.44
N VAL A 116 2.46 19.85 11.26
CA VAL A 116 3.39 20.96 11.07
C VAL A 116 3.93 20.92 9.64
N PRO A 117 3.63 21.92 8.79
CA PRO A 117 4.15 21.96 7.42
C PRO A 117 5.64 22.32 7.41
N GLY A 118 6.36 21.74 6.45
CA GLY A 118 7.77 22.01 6.23
C GLY A 118 8.19 21.76 4.79
N VAL A 119 9.47 21.93 4.52
CA VAL A 119 10.09 21.68 3.21
C VAL A 119 11.37 20.88 3.36
N ALA A 120 11.58 19.88 2.50
CA ALA A 120 12.82 19.13 2.45
C ALA A 120 13.86 19.90 1.62
N GLY A 121 14.90 20.40 2.28
CA GLY A 121 15.94 21.23 1.71
C GLY A 121 17.31 20.57 1.70
N ARG A 122 18.21 21.14 0.89
CA ARG A 122 19.63 20.81 0.90
C ARG A 122 20.45 22.04 0.51
N LYS A 123 21.79 21.94 0.61
CA LYS A 123 22.69 22.99 0.11
C LYS A 123 22.36 23.33 -1.36
N PRO A 124 22.09 24.61 -1.70
CA PRO A 124 21.73 25.04 -3.04
C PRO A 124 22.80 24.69 -4.07
N ILE A 125 22.38 24.33 -5.29
CA ILE A 125 23.28 23.90 -6.39
C ILE A 125 24.35 24.95 -6.71
N HIS A 126 24.03 26.25 -6.56
CA HIS A 126 24.95 27.35 -6.82
C HIS A 126 26.14 27.39 -5.86
N LEU A 127 26.00 26.79 -4.68
CA LEU A 127 27.03 26.72 -3.63
C LEU A 127 27.80 25.38 -3.65
N LEU A 128 27.44 24.46 -4.54
CA LEU A 128 28.13 23.19 -4.74
C LEU A 128 29.30 23.35 -5.69
N ASP A 129 30.43 22.69 -5.37
CA ASP A 129 31.54 22.59 -6.31
C ASP A 129 31.19 21.63 -7.49
N PRO A 130 31.99 21.66 -8.61
CA PRO A 130 31.70 20.86 -9.79
C PRO A 130 31.63 19.35 -9.55
N GLU A 131 32.39 18.82 -8.59
CA GLU A 131 32.38 17.40 -8.27
C GLU A 131 31.16 17.01 -7.40
N GLN A 132 30.74 17.88 -6.50
CA GLN A 132 29.52 17.69 -5.71
C GLN A 132 28.27 17.70 -6.60
N ARG A 133 28.24 18.53 -7.67
CA ARG A 133 27.10 18.60 -8.60
C ARG A 133 26.86 17.31 -9.39
N LYS A 134 27.91 16.48 -9.58
CA LYS A 134 27.84 15.21 -10.32
C LYS A 134 27.33 14.04 -9.44
N LYS A 135 27.29 14.21 -8.13
CA LYS A 135 26.92 13.14 -7.19
C LYS A 135 25.43 13.15 -6.89
N VAL A 136 24.85 11.95 -6.77
CA VAL A 136 23.52 11.80 -6.21
C VAL A 136 23.56 12.29 -4.75
N VAL A 137 22.59 13.11 -4.38
CA VAL A 137 22.43 13.61 -3.03
C VAL A 137 22.20 12.45 -2.05
N LYS A 138 22.76 12.57 -0.84
CA LYS A 138 22.53 11.59 0.24
C LYS A 138 21.53 12.15 1.24
N LEU A 139 20.70 11.28 1.84
CA LEU A 139 19.72 11.69 2.87
C LEU A 139 20.33 12.55 3.97
N LYS A 140 21.50 12.16 4.48
CA LYS A 140 22.22 12.90 5.52
C LYS A 140 22.71 14.32 5.11
N GLU A 141 22.58 14.69 3.83
CA GLU A 141 22.91 16.03 3.31
C GLU A 141 21.66 16.92 3.21
N MET A 142 20.51 16.39 3.62
CA MET A 142 19.23 17.08 3.62
C MET A 142 18.81 17.47 5.04
N HIS A 143 17.87 18.37 5.11
CA HIS A 143 17.19 18.78 6.33
C HIS A 143 15.75 19.16 6.00
N ILE A 144 14.91 19.21 7.02
CA ILE A 144 13.56 19.75 6.91
C ILE A 144 13.57 21.13 7.60
N ASP A 145 13.00 22.11 6.92
CA ASP A 145 12.80 23.47 7.40
C ASP A 145 11.30 23.65 7.65
N ILE A 146 10.93 23.90 8.91
CA ILE A 146 9.57 24.19 9.36
C ILE A 146 9.34 25.68 9.64
N GLY A 147 10.33 26.53 9.31
CA GLY A 147 10.26 27.98 9.51
C GLY A 147 10.48 28.47 10.94
N ALA A 148 11.00 27.64 11.82
CA ALA A 148 11.32 28.01 13.20
C ALA A 148 12.66 28.75 13.26
N ASP A 149 12.76 29.77 14.15
CA ASP A 149 13.95 30.65 14.25
C ASP A 149 15.12 29.97 14.97
N ASP A 150 14.83 28.97 15.83
CA ASP A 150 15.82 28.26 16.63
C ASP A 150 15.31 26.90 17.11
N ARG A 151 16.17 26.21 17.88
CA ARG A 151 15.85 24.87 18.42
C ARG A 151 14.64 24.90 19.35
N GLU A 152 14.52 25.88 20.22
CA GLU A 152 13.43 25.97 21.20
C GLU A 152 12.10 26.15 20.50
N ALA A 153 12.04 27.01 19.50
CA ALA A 153 10.86 27.24 18.68
C ALA A 153 10.47 25.93 17.89
N SER A 154 11.45 25.21 17.34
CA SER A 154 11.19 23.90 16.69
C SER A 154 10.68 22.86 17.68
N GLN A 155 11.31 22.75 18.86
CA GLN A 155 10.92 21.77 19.89
C GLN A 155 9.55 22.06 20.50
N ALA A 156 9.07 23.28 20.44
CA ALA A 156 7.69 23.60 20.80
C ALA A 156 6.66 22.98 19.84
N LEU A 157 7.03 22.77 18.58
CA LEU A 157 6.16 22.24 17.52
C LEU A 157 6.33 20.75 17.30
N VAL A 158 7.58 20.25 17.30
CA VAL A 158 7.94 18.89 16.91
C VAL A 158 8.97 18.29 17.87
N SER A 159 9.02 16.97 17.92
CA SER A 159 9.93 16.19 18.76
C SER A 159 10.80 15.24 17.92
N VAL A 160 11.94 14.84 18.46
CA VAL A 160 12.71 13.72 17.92
C VAL A 160 11.84 12.45 18.03
N GLY A 161 11.73 11.71 16.94
CA GLY A 161 10.84 10.56 16.81
C GLY A 161 9.52 10.85 16.07
N ASP A 162 9.20 12.11 15.79
CA ASP A 162 8.00 12.45 15.04
C ASP A 162 8.10 12.01 13.57
N PRO A 163 7.05 11.41 13.01
CA PRO A 163 7.04 10.97 11.62
C PRO A 163 6.74 12.11 10.65
N VAL A 164 7.24 11.94 9.44
CA VAL A 164 7.10 12.90 8.35
C VAL A 164 6.65 12.19 7.09
N VAL A 165 5.69 12.78 6.39
CA VAL A 165 5.28 12.35 5.05
C VAL A 165 5.44 13.49 4.04
N ILE A 166 5.54 13.15 2.75
CA ILE A 166 5.45 14.17 1.70
C ILE A 166 4.01 14.70 1.64
N ASP A 167 3.87 16.01 1.57
CA ASP A 167 2.58 16.68 1.40
C ASP A 167 2.17 16.63 -0.08
N ALA A 168 1.47 15.56 -0.46
CA ALA A 168 0.97 15.33 -1.82
C ALA A 168 -0.48 14.83 -1.74
N GLU A 169 -1.38 15.67 -2.24
CA GLU A 169 -2.81 15.38 -2.32
C GLU A 169 -3.14 14.47 -3.51
N PRO A 170 -4.12 13.55 -3.40
CA PRO A 170 -4.60 12.76 -4.51
C PRO A 170 -5.09 13.65 -5.67
N MET A 171 -4.70 13.32 -6.89
CA MET A 171 -5.02 14.09 -8.08
C MET A 171 -5.49 13.17 -9.21
N ALA A 172 -6.75 13.35 -9.64
CA ALA A 172 -7.25 12.68 -10.83
C ALA A 172 -6.59 13.25 -12.09
N VAL A 173 -6.15 12.37 -12.98
CA VAL A 173 -5.60 12.74 -14.29
C VAL A 173 -6.41 12.09 -15.42
N ALA A 174 -6.01 12.29 -16.66
CA ALA A 174 -6.75 11.76 -17.82
C ALA A 174 -6.89 10.23 -17.77
N SER A 175 -7.92 9.72 -18.44
CA SER A 175 -8.16 8.29 -18.67
C SER A 175 -8.48 7.47 -17.41
N GLY A 176 -9.09 8.07 -16.39
CA GLY A 176 -9.48 7.36 -15.16
C GLY A 176 -8.30 6.98 -14.26
N ARG A 177 -7.19 7.69 -14.39
CA ARG A 177 -6.00 7.46 -13.56
C ARG A 177 -5.97 8.40 -12.37
N LEU A 178 -5.42 7.91 -11.30
CA LEU A 178 -5.22 8.63 -10.04
C LEU A 178 -3.74 8.71 -9.73
N VAL A 179 -3.30 9.87 -9.25
CA VAL A 179 -1.93 10.11 -8.77
C VAL A 179 -1.98 10.45 -7.30
N SER A 180 -1.14 9.82 -6.48
CA SER A 180 -1.02 10.12 -5.05
C SER A 180 0.30 9.57 -4.51
N ARG A 181 0.65 9.92 -3.28
CA ARG A 181 1.53 9.12 -2.44
C ARG A 181 0.78 7.93 -1.86
N SER A 182 1.46 6.98 -1.28
CA SER A 182 0.90 5.87 -0.47
C SER A 182 -0.10 4.96 -1.20
N MET A 183 -0.13 4.93 -2.52
CA MET A 183 -0.85 3.89 -3.24
C MET A 183 -0.27 2.51 -2.96
N ASP A 184 1.04 2.44 -2.79
CA ASP A 184 1.79 1.41 -2.12
C ASP A 184 1.66 1.60 -0.60
N ASN A 185 0.82 0.80 0.17
CA ASN A 185 -0.16 -0.12 -0.42
C ASN A 185 -1.58 0.13 0.14
N ARG A 186 -1.99 1.42 0.18
CA ARG A 186 -3.39 1.77 0.52
C ARG A 186 -4.38 1.17 -0.48
N LEU A 187 -3.92 0.87 -1.71
CA LEU A 187 -4.71 0.14 -2.70
C LEU A 187 -5.05 -1.27 -2.22
N GLY A 188 -4.07 -2.02 -1.73
CA GLY A 188 -4.28 -3.39 -1.24
C GLY A 188 -5.18 -3.43 -0.02
N SER A 189 -4.97 -2.54 0.96
CA SER A 189 -5.83 -2.47 2.14
C SER A 189 -7.26 -2.02 1.80
N TYR A 190 -7.44 -1.14 0.80
CA TYR A 190 -8.75 -0.76 0.25
C TYR A 190 -9.42 -1.94 -0.46
N VAL A 191 -8.70 -2.64 -1.34
CA VAL A 191 -9.23 -3.81 -2.09
C VAL A 191 -9.71 -4.89 -1.14
N ALA A 192 -8.93 -5.21 -0.10
CA ALA A 192 -9.31 -6.21 0.90
C ALA A 192 -10.63 -5.87 1.59
N LEU A 193 -10.80 -4.62 2.03
CA LEU A 193 -12.03 -4.17 2.71
C LEU A 193 -13.21 -4.04 1.76
N GLU A 194 -13.01 -3.51 0.55
CA GLU A 194 -14.09 -3.34 -0.42
C GLU A 194 -14.61 -4.68 -0.93
N ALA A 195 -13.72 -5.66 -1.17
CA ALA A 195 -14.12 -7.02 -1.50
C ALA A 195 -14.91 -7.67 -0.35
N LEU A 196 -14.48 -7.47 0.91
CA LEU A 196 -15.20 -7.93 2.09
C LEU A 196 -16.63 -7.35 2.13
N ARG A 197 -16.76 -6.04 1.92
CA ARG A 197 -18.06 -5.33 1.91
C ARG A 197 -18.98 -5.92 0.84
N ARG A 198 -18.49 -6.11 -0.38
CA ARG A 198 -19.27 -6.67 -1.48
C ARG A 198 -19.67 -8.13 -1.22
N CYS A 199 -18.79 -8.94 -0.65
CA CYS A 199 -19.14 -10.32 -0.23
C CYS A 199 -20.22 -10.33 0.85
N HIS A 200 -20.17 -9.40 1.81
CA HIS A 200 -21.19 -9.24 2.84
C HIS A 200 -22.56 -8.89 2.23
N GLU A 201 -22.59 -7.96 1.29
CA GLU A 201 -23.81 -7.53 0.58
C GLU A 201 -24.40 -8.62 -0.32
N ASP A 202 -23.54 -9.38 -1.01
CA ASP A 202 -23.95 -10.48 -1.90
C ASP A 202 -24.64 -11.64 -1.14
N SER A 203 -24.23 -11.89 0.10
CA SER A 203 -24.70 -13.00 0.93
C SER A 203 -24.61 -14.38 0.26
N LYS A 204 -23.62 -14.59 -0.63
CA LYS A 204 -23.41 -15.83 -1.40
C LYS A 204 -22.24 -16.67 -0.90
N MET A 205 -21.43 -16.09 -0.05
CA MET A 205 -20.19 -16.65 0.43
C MET A 205 -20.44 -17.94 1.22
N LYS A 206 -19.63 -18.97 0.96
CA LYS A 206 -19.58 -20.24 1.71
C LYS A 206 -18.29 -20.39 2.51
N ALA A 207 -17.41 -19.40 2.42
CA ALA A 207 -16.19 -19.29 3.19
C ALA A 207 -16.37 -18.25 4.29
N ARG A 208 -15.47 -18.23 5.26
CA ARG A 208 -15.27 -17.10 6.16
C ARG A 208 -14.24 -16.18 5.55
N PHE A 209 -14.42 -14.88 5.67
CA PHE A 209 -13.52 -13.91 5.04
C PHE A 209 -12.98 -12.93 6.07
N ALA A 210 -11.65 -12.80 6.18
CA ALA A 210 -10.95 -11.83 6.97
C ALA A 210 -10.18 -10.86 6.05
N ALA A 211 -10.61 -9.61 5.97
CA ALA A 211 -9.82 -8.54 5.38
C ALA A 211 -8.84 -7.99 6.42
N VAL A 212 -7.60 -7.77 6.03
CA VAL A 212 -6.52 -7.34 6.92
C VAL A 212 -5.85 -6.09 6.34
N ALA A 213 -5.80 -5.04 7.15
CA ALA A 213 -4.91 -3.90 6.94
C ALA A 213 -3.66 -4.11 7.81
N ALA A 214 -2.61 -4.65 7.20
CA ALA A 214 -1.35 -4.95 7.86
C ALA A 214 -0.55 -3.66 8.10
N VAL A 215 0.29 -3.65 9.12
CA VAL A 215 1.16 -2.52 9.49
C VAL A 215 2.62 -2.91 9.32
N GLN A 216 3.52 -1.92 9.16
CA GLN A 216 4.98 -2.14 9.15
C GLN A 216 5.45 -3.14 8.06
N GLU A 217 4.81 -3.13 6.91
CA GLU A 217 5.25 -3.92 5.76
C GLU A 217 6.59 -3.41 5.25
N GLU A 218 6.68 -2.11 5.00
CA GLU A 218 7.80 -1.39 4.39
C GLU A 218 9.13 -1.48 5.16
N ILE A 219 9.06 -1.92 6.40
CA ILE A 219 10.23 -2.08 7.28
C ILE A 219 10.49 -3.53 7.70
N GLY A 220 9.74 -4.50 7.15
CA GLY A 220 10.04 -5.91 7.38
C GLY A 220 8.88 -6.88 7.44
N LEU A 221 7.74 -6.61 6.81
CA LEU A 221 6.57 -7.50 6.70
C LEU A 221 6.02 -7.94 8.07
N PHE A 222 6.08 -7.06 9.09
CA PHE A 222 5.84 -7.49 10.47
C PHE A 222 4.36 -7.71 10.76
N GLY A 223 3.48 -6.81 10.27
CA GLY A 223 2.06 -6.83 10.58
C GLY A 223 1.33 -8.00 9.95
N SER A 224 1.65 -8.38 8.73
CA SER A 224 1.05 -9.55 8.10
C SER A 224 1.39 -10.85 8.83
N ARG A 225 2.60 -10.94 9.40
CA ARG A 225 3.02 -12.07 10.21
C ARG A 225 2.20 -12.18 11.51
N THR A 226 1.95 -11.08 12.20
CA THR A 226 1.14 -11.06 13.42
C THR A 226 -0.34 -11.29 13.12
N ALA A 227 -0.84 -10.71 12.03
CA ALA A 227 -2.20 -10.94 11.56
C ALA A 227 -2.45 -12.41 11.21
N ALA A 228 -1.53 -13.06 10.46
CA ALA A 228 -1.62 -14.47 10.14
C ALA A 228 -1.66 -15.37 11.38
N PHE A 229 -0.93 -15.02 12.43
CA PHE A 229 -0.95 -15.75 13.71
C PHE A 229 -2.28 -15.56 14.44
N THR A 230 -2.85 -14.36 14.38
CA THR A 230 -4.11 -14.00 15.03
C THR A 230 -5.32 -14.60 14.31
N VAL A 231 -5.41 -14.40 12.99
CA VAL A 231 -6.52 -14.86 12.14
C VAL A 231 -6.54 -16.38 11.99
N ARG A 232 -5.38 -17.00 11.83
CA ARG A 232 -5.22 -18.45 11.58
C ARG A 232 -5.99 -18.90 10.32
N PRO A 233 -5.80 -18.26 9.17
CA PRO A 233 -6.54 -18.61 7.98
C PRO A 233 -6.10 -19.97 7.41
N ASP A 234 -7.00 -20.62 6.67
CA ASP A 234 -6.71 -21.84 5.90
C ASP A 234 -5.92 -21.53 4.63
N LEU A 235 -6.16 -20.33 4.05
CA LEU A 235 -5.39 -19.77 2.94
C LEU A 235 -5.34 -18.25 3.03
N ALA A 236 -4.34 -17.65 2.39
CA ALA A 236 -4.19 -16.21 2.34
C ALA A 236 -3.96 -15.71 0.92
N VAL A 237 -4.38 -14.48 0.63
CA VAL A 237 -4.02 -13.74 -0.57
C VAL A 237 -3.46 -12.39 -0.13
N ALA A 238 -2.20 -12.13 -0.45
CA ALA A 238 -1.65 -10.79 -0.33
C ALA A 238 -2.08 -9.96 -1.54
N ILE A 239 -2.51 -8.74 -1.29
CA ILE A 239 -2.72 -7.72 -2.33
C ILE A 239 -1.60 -6.71 -2.20
N ASP A 240 -0.91 -6.47 -3.31
CA ASP A 240 0.18 -5.52 -3.36
C ASP A 240 0.18 -4.74 -4.69
N VAL A 241 1.21 -3.99 -4.96
CA VAL A 241 1.42 -3.30 -6.22
C VAL A 241 2.60 -3.92 -6.98
N THR A 242 2.69 -3.65 -8.27
CA THR A 242 3.85 -4.03 -9.11
C THR A 242 4.08 -3.01 -10.19
N HIS A 243 5.24 -3.04 -10.83
CA HIS A 243 5.60 -2.06 -11.87
C HIS A 243 4.70 -2.18 -13.11
N ALA A 244 3.98 -1.10 -13.44
CA ALA A 244 3.29 -0.99 -14.73
C ALA A 244 4.31 -0.84 -15.85
N THR A 245 4.21 -1.69 -16.88
CA THR A 245 5.25 -1.85 -17.91
C THR A 245 5.08 -0.93 -19.12
N ASP A 246 4.02 -0.18 -19.19
CA ASP A 246 3.78 0.86 -20.18
C ASP A 246 4.37 2.22 -19.80
N ALA A 247 5.30 2.26 -18.83
CA ALA A 247 6.06 3.44 -18.43
C ALA A 247 7.45 3.44 -19.10
N PRO A 248 7.97 4.62 -19.50
CA PRO A 248 9.34 4.70 -20.01
C PRO A 248 10.37 4.20 -19.01
N GLY A 249 11.32 3.37 -19.46
CA GLY A 249 12.41 2.86 -18.64
C GLY A 249 12.10 1.56 -17.89
N VAL A 250 10.90 1.00 -18.04
CA VAL A 250 10.56 -0.33 -17.52
C VAL A 250 10.68 -1.35 -18.65
N ASP A 251 11.51 -2.40 -18.45
CA ASP A 251 11.69 -3.48 -19.45
C ASP A 251 10.83 -4.68 -19.09
N GLU A 252 9.90 -5.03 -19.96
CA GLU A 252 9.02 -6.21 -19.81
C GLU A 252 9.79 -7.53 -19.67
N LYS A 253 11.03 -7.62 -20.13
CA LYS A 253 11.86 -8.82 -19.96
C LYS A 253 12.32 -9.00 -18.50
N GLU A 254 12.35 -7.92 -17.73
CA GLU A 254 12.79 -7.96 -16.34
C GLU A 254 11.62 -8.18 -15.37
N VAL A 255 10.46 -7.58 -15.66
CA VAL A 255 9.34 -7.52 -14.72
C VAL A 255 8.04 -8.19 -15.21
N GLY A 256 7.99 -8.67 -16.46
CA GLY A 256 6.77 -9.18 -17.09
C GLY A 256 6.04 -8.10 -17.88
N SER A 257 4.86 -8.41 -18.44
CA SER A 257 4.05 -7.45 -19.20
C SER A 257 2.74 -7.14 -18.46
N HIS A 258 2.70 -5.97 -17.83
CA HIS A 258 1.63 -5.51 -16.95
C HIS A 258 1.27 -4.04 -17.25
N PRO A 259 0.82 -3.70 -18.49
CA PRO A 259 0.43 -2.32 -18.81
C PRO A 259 -0.85 -1.93 -18.06
N PHE A 260 -1.08 -0.64 -17.85
CA PHE A 260 -2.36 -0.14 -17.34
C PHE A 260 -3.54 -0.63 -18.18
N GLY A 261 -4.63 -1.02 -17.51
CA GLY A 261 -5.81 -1.60 -18.14
C GLY A 261 -5.68 -3.10 -18.42
N SER A 262 -4.59 -3.75 -18.01
CA SER A 262 -4.45 -5.20 -18.12
C SER A 262 -5.19 -5.99 -17.02
N GLY A 263 -5.71 -5.30 -16.03
CA GLY A 263 -6.30 -5.91 -14.83
C GLY A 263 -5.25 -6.31 -13.79
N PRO A 264 -5.66 -7.11 -12.78
CA PRO A 264 -4.76 -7.59 -11.75
C PRO A 264 -3.65 -8.49 -12.29
N VAL A 265 -2.52 -8.48 -11.60
CA VAL A 265 -1.38 -9.37 -11.86
C VAL A 265 -1.43 -10.53 -10.87
N ILE A 266 -1.72 -11.74 -11.34
CA ILE A 266 -1.77 -12.93 -10.49
C ILE A 266 -0.36 -13.50 -10.35
N GLY A 267 0.16 -13.54 -9.13
CA GLY A 267 1.50 -13.99 -8.82
C GLY A 267 1.65 -15.51 -8.93
N ARG A 268 2.72 -15.96 -9.60
CA ARG A 268 3.14 -17.36 -9.66
C ARG A 268 4.61 -17.45 -9.33
N GLY A 269 5.00 -18.23 -8.33
CA GLY A 269 6.40 -18.23 -7.92
C GLY A 269 6.77 -19.29 -6.90
N SER A 270 8.05 -19.30 -6.54
CA SER A 270 8.65 -20.34 -5.68
C SER A 270 8.08 -20.33 -4.26
N THR A 271 7.66 -19.19 -3.76
CA THR A 271 7.10 -19.00 -2.40
C THR A 271 5.58 -19.05 -2.39
N LEU A 272 4.93 -18.93 -3.55
CA LEU A 272 3.48 -18.91 -3.67
C LEU A 272 2.90 -20.32 -3.82
N SER A 273 1.65 -20.51 -3.34
CA SER A 273 0.92 -21.76 -3.49
C SER A 273 0.46 -21.96 -4.93
N PRO A 274 0.88 -23.06 -5.61
CA PRO A 274 0.37 -23.35 -6.95
C PRO A 274 -1.15 -23.49 -6.98
N LYS A 275 -1.74 -24.02 -5.91
CA LYS A 275 -3.18 -24.25 -5.84
C LYS A 275 -3.96 -22.95 -5.71
N VAL A 276 -3.49 -22.01 -4.88
CA VAL A 276 -4.13 -20.69 -4.76
C VAL A 276 -3.98 -19.90 -6.07
N TYR A 277 -2.83 -20.00 -6.73
CA TYR A 277 -2.66 -19.45 -8.08
C TYR A 277 -3.69 -20.00 -9.08
N GLU A 278 -3.87 -21.33 -9.14
CA GLU A 278 -4.86 -21.97 -10.04
C GLU A 278 -6.27 -21.47 -9.74
N LEU A 279 -6.67 -21.43 -8.48
CA LEU A 279 -7.98 -20.95 -8.06
C LEU A 279 -8.22 -19.48 -8.43
N LEU A 280 -7.24 -18.60 -8.25
CA LEU A 280 -7.34 -17.19 -8.66
C LEU A 280 -7.45 -17.05 -10.18
N ARG A 281 -6.62 -17.78 -10.94
CA ARG A 281 -6.65 -17.79 -12.41
C ARG A 281 -8.00 -18.28 -12.94
N ASP A 282 -8.46 -19.44 -12.47
CA ASP A 282 -9.69 -20.05 -12.92
C ASP A 282 -10.90 -19.16 -12.58
N THR A 283 -10.83 -18.46 -11.44
CA THR A 283 -11.83 -17.43 -11.06
C THR A 283 -11.83 -16.26 -12.04
N ALA A 284 -10.66 -15.72 -12.38
CA ALA A 284 -10.54 -14.61 -13.34
C ALA A 284 -11.13 -15.01 -14.71
N GLU A 285 -10.78 -16.21 -15.19
CA GLU A 285 -11.28 -16.75 -16.46
C GLU A 285 -12.81 -16.95 -16.44
N ALA A 286 -13.35 -17.55 -15.38
CA ALA A 286 -14.78 -17.77 -15.22
C ALA A 286 -15.58 -16.47 -15.09
N ALA A 287 -15.01 -15.45 -14.47
CA ALA A 287 -15.64 -14.13 -14.31
C ALA A 287 -15.41 -13.21 -15.53
N GLY A 288 -14.59 -13.60 -16.51
CA GLY A 288 -14.23 -12.77 -17.66
C GLY A 288 -13.38 -11.54 -17.29
N ILE A 289 -12.63 -11.63 -16.20
CA ILE A 289 -11.73 -10.58 -15.74
C ILE A 289 -10.38 -10.72 -16.47
N SER A 290 -9.97 -9.66 -17.18
CA SER A 290 -8.63 -9.60 -17.76
C SER A 290 -7.58 -9.60 -16.65
N TYR A 291 -6.50 -10.34 -16.82
CA TYR A 291 -5.39 -10.42 -15.88
C TYR A 291 -4.07 -10.67 -16.60
N SER A 292 -2.97 -10.43 -15.93
CA SER A 292 -1.64 -10.86 -16.36
C SER A 292 -1.00 -11.74 -15.28
N VAL A 293 0.11 -12.40 -15.61
CA VAL A 293 0.82 -13.28 -14.67
C VAL A 293 2.19 -12.72 -14.34
N GLY A 294 2.43 -12.48 -13.06
CA GLY A 294 3.73 -12.09 -12.53
C GLY A 294 4.50 -13.32 -12.05
N ALA A 295 5.76 -13.48 -12.46
CA ALA A 295 6.58 -14.63 -12.07
C ALA A 295 7.68 -14.23 -11.09
N SER A 296 7.83 -14.99 -9.99
CA SER A 296 8.89 -14.77 -9.00
C SER A 296 9.68 -16.05 -8.74
N GLY A 297 10.99 -16.01 -8.96
CA GLY A 297 11.88 -17.13 -8.70
C GLY A 297 12.37 -17.26 -7.26
N ASN A 298 12.22 -16.21 -6.46
CA ASN A 298 12.65 -16.11 -5.07
C ASN A 298 11.52 -15.53 -4.21
N ALA A 299 11.88 -14.72 -3.21
CA ALA A 299 10.93 -13.92 -2.44
C ALA A 299 10.14 -12.95 -3.33
N THR A 300 8.92 -12.65 -2.94
CA THR A 300 8.04 -11.70 -3.64
C THR A 300 8.29 -10.25 -3.19
N HIS A 301 8.94 -10.07 -2.03
CA HIS A 301 9.12 -8.79 -1.35
C HIS A 301 7.79 -8.10 -1.03
N THR A 302 6.78 -8.89 -0.68
CA THR A 302 5.45 -8.47 -0.25
C THR A 302 5.03 -9.22 1.00
N ASP A 303 3.91 -8.87 1.59
CA ASP A 303 3.31 -9.59 2.71
C ASP A 303 3.11 -11.09 2.47
N ALA A 304 3.05 -11.55 1.22
CA ALA A 304 2.96 -12.98 0.89
C ALA A 304 4.14 -13.79 1.47
N ASP A 305 5.33 -13.19 1.53
CA ASP A 305 6.53 -13.88 2.04
C ASP A 305 6.44 -14.18 3.54
N SER A 306 5.81 -13.32 4.33
CA SER A 306 5.61 -13.54 5.75
C SER A 306 4.39 -14.40 6.06
N LEU A 307 3.32 -14.30 5.26
CA LEU A 307 2.11 -15.10 5.39
C LEU A 307 2.42 -16.59 5.20
N GLN A 308 3.13 -16.94 4.11
CA GLN A 308 3.39 -18.33 3.75
C GLN A 308 4.19 -19.12 4.81
N ILE A 309 5.08 -18.45 5.55
CA ILE A 309 5.91 -19.08 6.58
C ILE A 309 5.32 -18.98 7.98
N SER A 310 4.15 -18.35 8.13
CA SER A 310 3.51 -18.21 9.42
C SER A 310 2.97 -19.55 9.94
N ARG A 311 3.18 -19.83 11.25
CA ARG A 311 2.75 -21.06 11.91
C ARG A 311 3.38 -22.32 11.27
N THR A 312 2.56 -23.19 10.70
CA THR A 312 2.96 -24.43 10.00
C THR A 312 3.08 -24.25 8.49
N GLY A 313 2.94 -23.03 8.01
CA GLY A 313 2.80 -22.66 6.62
C GLY A 313 1.33 -22.41 6.26
N ILE A 314 1.07 -21.32 5.54
CA ILE A 314 -0.26 -20.95 5.03
C ILE A 314 -0.18 -20.96 3.49
N PRO A 315 -1.03 -21.73 2.78
CA PRO A 315 -1.14 -21.62 1.34
C PRO A 315 -1.45 -20.19 0.92
N THR A 316 -0.50 -19.50 0.28
CA THR A 316 -0.58 -18.07 0.01
C THR A 316 -0.53 -17.79 -1.48
N GLY A 317 -1.44 -16.94 -1.96
CA GLY A 317 -1.43 -16.31 -3.26
C GLY A 317 -0.98 -14.85 -3.18
N LEU A 318 -0.66 -14.28 -4.33
CA LEU A 318 -0.36 -12.86 -4.50
C LEU A 318 -1.16 -12.32 -5.68
N VAL A 319 -1.78 -11.17 -5.49
CA VAL A 319 -2.42 -10.39 -6.55
C VAL A 319 -1.87 -8.98 -6.46
N SER A 320 -1.28 -8.49 -7.55
CA SER A 320 -0.68 -7.15 -7.58
C SER A 320 -1.45 -6.23 -8.53
N ILE A 321 -1.43 -4.94 -8.24
CA ILE A 321 -2.04 -3.89 -9.06
C ILE A 321 -0.92 -3.17 -9.81
N PRO A 322 -0.99 -3.04 -11.16
CA PRO A 322 0.01 -2.26 -11.90
C PRO A 322 0.08 -0.82 -11.40
N LEU A 323 1.28 -0.37 -11.02
CA LEU A 323 1.57 0.96 -10.49
C LEU A 323 2.77 1.57 -11.20
N ARG A 324 2.73 2.87 -11.50
CA ARG A 324 3.90 3.63 -11.97
C ARG A 324 4.48 4.46 -10.84
N TYR A 325 5.78 4.68 -10.89
CA TYR A 325 6.50 5.60 -10.00
C TYR A 325 6.43 5.22 -8.52
N MET A 326 6.40 3.92 -8.23
CA MET A 326 6.42 3.34 -6.89
C MET A 326 7.43 4.04 -5.97
N HIS A 327 7.10 4.17 -4.68
CA HIS A 327 7.93 4.86 -3.68
C HIS A 327 8.20 6.34 -4.02
N SER A 328 7.18 7.02 -4.55
CA SER A 328 7.25 8.45 -4.86
C SER A 328 5.95 9.17 -4.51
N PRO A 329 5.95 10.51 -4.40
CA PRO A 329 4.72 11.26 -4.16
C PRO A 329 3.78 11.31 -5.37
N VAL A 330 4.18 10.71 -6.48
CA VAL A 330 3.46 10.74 -7.76
C VAL A 330 3.17 9.33 -8.28
N GLU A 331 3.01 8.38 -7.39
CA GLU A 331 2.52 7.05 -7.73
C GLU A 331 1.23 7.17 -8.53
N MET A 332 1.10 6.38 -9.58
CA MET A 332 -0.03 6.46 -10.48
C MET A 332 -0.64 5.08 -10.71
N VAL A 333 -1.97 5.01 -10.66
CA VAL A 333 -2.74 3.78 -10.93
C VAL A 333 -3.85 4.05 -11.95
N ASP A 334 -4.26 3.02 -12.66
CA ASP A 334 -5.54 3.01 -13.41
C ASP A 334 -6.63 2.47 -12.49
N LEU A 335 -7.68 3.26 -12.22
CA LEU A 335 -8.76 2.85 -11.32
C LEU A 335 -9.56 1.64 -11.83
N ALA A 336 -9.51 1.35 -13.14
CA ALA A 336 -10.12 0.15 -13.68
C ALA A 336 -9.38 -1.12 -13.25
N ASP A 337 -8.05 -1.07 -13.11
CA ASP A 337 -7.26 -2.20 -12.60
C ASP A 337 -7.54 -2.45 -11.10
N VAL A 338 -7.75 -1.38 -10.33
CA VAL A 338 -8.18 -1.47 -8.92
C VAL A 338 -9.54 -2.14 -8.81
N GLU A 339 -10.51 -1.68 -9.60
CA GLU A 339 -11.87 -2.25 -9.61
C GLU A 339 -11.87 -3.72 -10.05
N ALA A 340 -11.09 -4.07 -11.09
CA ALA A 340 -10.93 -5.45 -11.53
C ALA A 340 -10.32 -6.34 -10.45
N THR A 341 -9.41 -5.79 -9.63
CA THR A 341 -8.81 -6.51 -8.50
C THR A 341 -9.84 -6.76 -7.39
N VAL A 342 -10.66 -5.76 -7.04
CA VAL A 342 -11.77 -5.93 -6.08
C VAL A 342 -12.72 -7.04 -6.56
N GLU A 343 -13.12 -7.02 -7.83
CA GLU A 343 -14.02 -8.03 -8.39
C GLU A 343 -13.40 -9.42 -8.44
N LEU A 344 -12.10 -9.54 -8.73
CA LEU A 344 -11.40 -10.83 -8.69
C LEU A 344 -11.44 -11.40 -7.26
N ILE A 345 -11.09 -10.62 -6.25
CA ILE A 345 -11.10 -11.10 -4.85
C ILE A 345 -12.51 -11.46 -4.41
N ARG A 346 -13.52 -10.63 -4.72
CA ARG A 346 -14.92 -10.93 -4.43
C ARG A 346 -15.37 -12.25 -5.05
N ALA A 347 -15.10 -12.44 -6.36
CA ALA A 347 -15.47 -13.66 -7.07
C ALA A 347 -14.73 -14.89 -6.52
N PHE A 348 -13.44 -14.74 -6.20
CA PHE A 348 -12.61 -15.78 -5.61
C PHE A 348 -13.17 -16.26 -4.27
N VAL A 349 -13.47 -15.34 -3.35
CA VAL A 349 -14.01 -15.69 -2.02
C VAL A 349 -15.40 -16.30 -2.13
N ASN A 350 -16.27 -15.73 -2.96
CA ASN A 350 -17.63 -16.29 -3.19
C ASN A 350 -17.61 -17.68 -3.86
N GLY A 351 -16.55 -18.00 -4.62
CA GLY A 351 -16.38 -19.29 -5.29
C GLY A 351 -15.73 -20.38 -4.45
N LEU A 352 -15.21 -20.06 -3.27
CA LEU A 352 -14.58 -21.06 -2.40
C LEU A 352 -15.61 -21.97 -1.75
N GLU A 353 -15.40 -23.25 -1.87
CA GLU A 353 -16.27 -24.29 -1.32
C GLU A 353 -15.65 -24.95 -0.08
N PRO A 354 -16.46 -25.41 0.89
CA PRO A 354 -15.97 -26.25 1.98
C PRO A 354 -15.23 -27.47 1.46
N GLY A 355 -14.08 -27.78 2.06
CA GLY A 355 -13.26 -28.94 1.66
C GLY A 355 -12.37 -28.69 0.44
N VAL A 356 -12.16 -27.44 0.04
CA VAL A 356 -11.21 -27.12 -1.03
C VAL A 356 -9.84 -27.72 -0.74
N ASP A 357 -9.27 -28.44 -1.71
CA ASP A 357 -7.93 -29.00 -1.60
C ASP A 357 -6.88 -27.89 -1.79
N LEU A 358 -6.15 -27.60 -0.72
CA LEU A 358 -5.07 -26.61 -0.67
C LEU A 358 -3.69 -27.25 -0.59
N SER A 359 -3.59 -28.58 -0.77
CA SER A 359 -2.32 -29.30 -0.75
C SER A 359 -1.38 -28.81 -1.86
N ARG A 360 -0.08 -28.78 -1.55
CA ARG A 360 0.97 -28.29 -2.47
C ARG A 360 1.43 -29.38 -3.42
#